data_12883c04472815504f42b4cdffac9cb3
#
_entry.id   12883c04472815504f42b4cdffac9cb3
#
_cell.length_a   1.000
_cell.length_b   1.000
_cell.length_c   1.000
_cell.angle_alpha   90.00
_cell.angle_beta   90.00
_cell.angle_gamma   90.00
#
_symmetry.space_group_name_H-M   'P 1'
#
loop_
_entity.id
_entity.type
_entity.pdbx_description
1 polymer ?
#
loop_
_entity_poly.entity_id
_entity_poly.type
_entity_poly.pdbx_seq_one_letter_code
_entity_poly.pdbx_strand_id
1 'polypeptide(L)'
;MDKHGIAILADNPPKSEEIAKAFEDSGRFTIIGKTTDGEEGVNMILKNDAEFCVIDLILSGLDGLGVLDRLRAYGSKTKIIVYSSLSSEEVVETCISKGASFYAAKPCPPETLVNRVIDLFLNGNREKLPDNMRAAKTTSLDERISKIFISVGIPPHIKGYGY
;
A
#
# COMPACT_ATOMS: atom_id res chain seq x y z
N MET A 1 -23.00 8.31 2.63
CA MET A 1 -21.64 8.24 3.11
C MET A 1 -20.67 8.01 1.99
N ASP A 2 -19.71 8.88 1.88
CA ASP A 2 -18.77 8.79 0.77
C ASP A 2 -17.80 7.64 0.96
N LYS A 3 -17.52 6.98 -0.13
CA LYS A 3 -16.55 5.92 -0.13
C LYS A 3 -15.32 6.35 -0.92
N HIS A 4 -14.21 5.72 -0.60
CA HIS A 4 -12.94 6.07 -1.23
C HIS A 4 -12.63 5.09 -2.35
N GLY A 5 -12.25 5.59 -3.50
CA GLY A 5 -11.95 4.74 -4.64
C GLY A 5 -10.62 4.04 -4.47
N ILE A 6 -10.62 2.74 -4.70
CA ILE A 6 -9.40 1.96 -4.55
C ILE A 6 -9.23 0.99 -5.72
N ALA A 7 -8.01 0.92 -6.22
CA ALA A 7 -7.66 -0.01 -7.28
C ALA A 7 -6.83 -1.14 -6.68
N ILE A 8 -7.02 -2.36 -7.19
CA ILE A 8 -6.34 -3.53 -6.67
C ILE A 8 -5.49 -4.13 -7.78
N LEU A 9 -4.18 -4.15 -7.57
CA LEU A 9 -3.24 -4.72 -8.51
C LEU A 9 -2.54 -5.89 -7.82
N ALA A 10 -2.91 -7.10 -8.19
CA ALA A 10 -2.37 -8.30 -7.55
C ALA A 10 -1.96 -9.31 -8.60
N ASP A 11 -1.12 -10.25 -8.21
CA ASP A 11 -0.50 -11.17 -9.17
C ASP A 11 -1.45 -12.21 -9.75
N ASN A 12 -2.63 -12.39 -9.17
CA ASN A 12 -3.60 -13.31 -9.77
C ASN A 12 -5.01 -12.92 -9.34
N PRO A 13 -6.01 -13.32 -10.16
CA PRO A 13 -7.39 -12.91 -9.87
C PRO A 13 -7.94 -13.37 -8.54
N PRO A 14 -7.71 -14.61 -8.07
CA PRO A 14 -8.24 -14.98 -6.74
C PRO A 14 -7.74 -14.08 -5.64
N LYS A 15 -6.49 -13.65 -5.70
CA LYS A 15 -5.97 -12.75 -4.69
C LYS A 15 -6.58 -11.37 -4.79
N SER A 16 -6.71 -10.84 -6.00
CA SER A 16 -7.30 -9.52 -6.14
C SER A 16 -8.75 -9.53 -5.71
N GLU A 17 -9.47 -10.63 -5.94
CA GLU A 17 -10.84 -10.74 -5.50
C GLU A 17 -10.93 -10.74 -3.98
N GLU A 18 -10.05 -11.47 -3.34
CA GLU A 18 -10.05 -11.56 -1.89
C GLU A 18 -9.78 -10.20 -1.26
N ILE A 19 -8.80 -9.49 -1.80
CA ILE A 19 -8.46 -8.17 -1.29
C ILE A 19 -9.62 -7.21 -1.52
N ALA A 20 -10.16 -7.23 -2.74
CA ALA A 20 -11.26 -6.32 -3.08
C ALA A 20 -12.46 -6.56 -2.17
N LYS A 21 -12.76 -7.82 -1.91
CA LYS A 21 -13.91 -8.13 -1.07
C LYS A 21 -13.72 -7.58 0.34
N ALA A 22 -12.51 -7.71 0.87
CA ALA A 22 -12.25 -7.20 2.21
C ALA A 22 -12.44 -5.69 2.27
N PHE A 23 -11.98 -4.97 1.27
CA PHE A 23 -12.15 -3.53 1.25
C PHE A 23 -13.61 -3.14 1.07
N GLU A 24 -14.34 -3.85 0.21
CA GLU A 24 -15.75 -3.59 0.02
C GLU A 24 -16.55 -3.85 1.28
N ASP A 25 -16.25 -4.95 1.95
CA ASP A 25 -17.00 -5.35 3.15
C ASP A 25 -16.85 -4.33 4.27
N SER A 26 -15.78 -3.56 4.25
CA SER A 26 -15.58 -2.54 5.27
C SER A 26 -16.59 -1.40 5.15
N GLY A 27 -17.18 -1.24 3.98
CA GLY A 27 -18.13 -0.17 3.74
C GLY A 27 -17.49 1.19 3.51
N ARG A 28 -16.18 1.25 3.49
CA ARG A 28 -15.46 2.52 3.37
C ARG A 28 -14.84 2.72 1.99
N PHE A 29 -14.88 1.72 1.14
CA PHE A 29 -14.19 1.79 -0.16
C PHE A 29 -15.08 1.32 -1.30
N THR A 30 -14.84 1.92 -2.47
CA THR A 30 -15.45 1.49 -3.72
C THR A 30 -14.32 0.95 -4.60
N ILE A 31 -14.51 -0.26 -5.11
CA ILE A 31 -13.48 -0.88 -5.94
C ILE A 31 -13.56 -0.30 -7.33
N ILE A 32 -12.52 0.42 -7.71
CA ILE A 32 -12.46 1.01 -9.04
C ILE A 32 -12.20 -0.06 -10.08
N GLY A 33 -11.31 -0.99 -9.76
CA GLY A 33 -11.01 -2.07 -10.66
C GLY A 33 -9.95 -2.98 -10.09
N LYS A 34 -9.75 -4.11 -10.73
CA LYS A 34 -8.77 -5.11 -10.33
C LYS A 34 -8.03 -5.55 -11.56
N THR A 35 -6.73 -5.71 -11.47
CA THR A 35 -5.96 -6.19 -12.60
C THR A 35 -4.70 -6.88 -12.11
N THR A 36 -4.14 -7.73 -12.98
CA THR A 36 -2.86 -8.37 -12.71
C THR A 36 -1.74 -7.71 -13.52
N ASP A 37 -2.08 -6.71 -14.31
CA ASP A 37 -1.15 -6.05 -15.22
C ASP A 37 -0.84 -4.66 -14.71
N GLY A 38 0.45 -4.39 -14.50
CA GLY A 38 0.85 -3.08 -13.98
C GLY A 38 0.56 -1.93 -14.91
N GLU A 39 0.71 -2.14 -16.22
CA GLU A 39 0.41 -1.08 -17.18
C GLU A 39 -1.05 -0.72 -17.14
N GLU A 40 -1.90 -1.74 -17.14
CA GLU A 40 -3.33 -1.52 -17.08
C GLU A 40 -3.68 -0.84 -15.76
N GLY A 41 -2.98 -1.24 -14.70
CA GLY A 41 -3.23 -0.64 -13.39
C GLY A 41 -2.92 0.85 -13.36
N VAL A 42 -1.80 1.24 -13.96
CA VAL A 42 -1.47 2.67 -14.03
C VAL A 42 -2.55 3.43 -14.77
N ASN A 43 -2.96 2.91 -15.91
CA ASN A 43 -3.99 3.58 -16.70
C ASN A 43 -5.30 3.69 -15.93
N MET A 44 -5.67 2.63 -15.24
CA MET A 44 -6.89 2.60 -14.45
C MET A 44 -6.85 3.64 -13.33
N ILE A 45 -5.72 3.73 -12.65
CA ILE A 45 -5.57 4.66 -11.55
C ILE A 45 -5.64 6.10 -12.03
N LEU A 46 -4.93 6.39 -13.11
CA LEU A 46 -4.89 7.75 -13.62
C LEU A 46 -6.22 8.16 -14.22
N LYS A 47 -6.88 7.25 -14.92
CA LYS A 47 -8.13 7.57 -15.56
C LYS A 47 -9.23 7.85 -14.55
N ASN A 48 -9.24 7.13 -13.46
CA ASN A 48 -10.29 7.24 -12.46
C ASN A 48 -9.88 8.05 -11.25
N ASP A 49 -8.66 8.55 -11.25
CA ASP A 49 -8.15 9.36 -10.13
C ASP A 49 -8.37 8.61 -8.82
N ALA A 50 -7.92 7.36 -8.78
CA ALA A 50 -8.11 6.53 -7.61
C ALA A 50 -7.45 7.16 -6.39
N GLU A 51 -8.14 7.11 -5.27
CA GLU A 51 -7.60 7.67 -4.04
C GLU A 51 -6.60 6.73 -3.42
N PHE A 52 -6.83 5.44 -3.54
CA PHE A 52 -5.96 4.41 -2.97
C PHE A 52 -5.65 3.34 -4.00
N CYS A 53 -4.55 2.65 -3.80
CA CYS A 53 -4.17 1.52 -4.62
C CYS A 53 -3.46 0.49 -3.75
N VAL A 54 -3.93 -0.76 -3.80
CA VAL A 54 -3.19 -1.86 -3.18
C VAL A 54 -2.46 -2.55 -4.30
N ILE A 55 -1.17 -2.75 -4.12
CA ILE A 55 -0.34 -3.27 -5.21
C ILE A 55 0.62 -4.32 -4.72
N ASP A 56 0.73 -5.40 -5.48
CA ASP A 56 1.77 -6.39 -5.28
C ASP A 56 2.96 -5.98 -6.13
N LEU A 57 4.14 -6.38 -5.72
CA LEU A 57 5.34 -6.06 -6.49
C LEU A 57 5.52 -6.95 -7.69
N ILE A 58 4.93 -8.13 -7.66
CA ILE A 58 5.02 -9.07 -8.78
C ILE A 58 3.76 -8.95 -9.61
N LEU A 59 3.89 -8.33 -10.76
CA LEU A 59 2.77 -8.11 -11.68
C LEU A 59 3.20 -8.41 -13.10
N SER A 60 2.22 -8.65 -13.95
CA SER A 60 2.51 -8.82 -15.37
C SER A 60 2.77 -7.46 -15.99
N GLY A 61 3.49 -7.47 -17.07
CA GLY A 61 3.77 -6.25 -17.82
C GLY A 61 4.72 -5.34 -17.07
N LEU A 62 4.17 -4.45 -16.27
CA LEU A 62 4.98 -3.53 -15.49
C LEU A 62 4.90 -3.99 -14.05
N ASP A 63 6.05 -4.20 -13.41
CA ASP A 63 6.05 -4.69 -12.03
C ASP A 63 5.64 -3.57 -11.07
N GLY A 64 5.49 -3.94 -9.79
CA GLY A 64 5.04 -2.96 -8.81
C GLY A 64 5.95 -1.77 -8.66
N LEU A 65 7.25 -1.99 -8.73
CA LEU A 65 8.19 -0.86 -8.63
C LEU A 65 8.02 0.07 -9.83
N GLY A 66 7.79 -0.51 -11.01
CA GLY A 66 7.55 0.29 -12.20
C GLY A 66 6.27 1.10 -12.10
N VAL A 67 5.25 0.51 -11.47
CA VAL A 67 3.99 1.23 -11.27
C VAL A 67 4.23 2.43 -10.36
N LEU A 68 4.99 2.23 -9.28
CA LEU A 68 5.30 3.34 -8.38
C LEU A 68 6.02 4.47 -9.12
N ASP A 69 7.03 4.09 -9.91
CA ASP A 69 7.78 5.08 -10.68
C ASP A 69 6.87 5.83 -11.65
N ARG A 70 6.01 5.09 -12.32
CA ARG A 70 5.15 5.67 -13.33
C ARG A 70 4.14 6.64 -12.72
N LEU A 71 3.51 6.24 -11.62
CA LEU A 71 2.55 7.10 -10.96
C LEU A 71 3.20 8.36 -10.42
N ARG A 72 4.41 8.21 -9.89
CA ARG A 72 5.12 9.35 -9.38
C ARG A 72 5.47 10.32 -10.49
N ALA A 73 5.89 9.79 -11.63
CA ALA A 73 6.24 10.62 -12.77
C ALA A 73 5.04 11.44 -13.27
N TYR A 74 3.85 10.89 -13.13
CA TYR A 74 2.63 11.60 -13.52
C TYR A 74 2.11 12.53 -12.44
N GLY A 75 2.76 12.54 -11.29
CA GLY A 75 2.31 13.40 -10.20
C GLY A 75 1.05 12.92 -9.52
N SER A 76 0.79 11.61 -9.59
CA SER A 76 -0.41 11.06 -8.98
C SER A 76 -0.37 11.23 -7.47
N LYS A 77 -1.51 11.55 -6.88
CA LYS A 77 -1.62 11.68 -5.44
C LYS A 77 -2.23 10.45 -4.80
N THR A 78 -2.40 9.39 -5.57
CA THR A 78 -2.92 8.14 -5.07
C THR A 78 -2.03 7.61 -3.95
N LYS A 79 -2.65 7.17 -2.87
CA LYS A 79 -1.93 6.55 -1.78
C LYS A 79 -1.72 5.09 -2.13
N ILE A 80 -0.47 4.69 -2.20
CA ILE A 80 -0.12 3.34 -2.63
C ILE A 80 0.21 2.49 -1.43
N ILE A 81 -0.51 1.40 -1.28
CA ILE A 81 -0.27 0.43 -0.23
C ILE A 81 0.35 -0.80 -0.88
N VAL A 82 1.61 -1.06 -0.60
CA VAL A 82 2.27 -2.25 -1.13
C VAL A 82 1.91 -3.42 -0.22
N TYR A 83 1.49 -4.52 -0.83
CA TYR A 83 1.07 -5.71 -0.10
C TYR A 83 1.76 -6.89 -0.78
N SER A 84 2.86 -7.34 -0.22
CA SER A 84 3.73 -8.27 -0.91
C SER A 84 4.43 -9.21 0.06
N SER A 85 4.82 -10.36 -0.45
CA SER A 85 5.61 -11.30 0.37
C SER A 85 7.09 -10.95 0.36
N LEU A 86 7.51 -10.01 -0.49
CA LEU A 86 8.89 -9.55 -0.48
C LEU A 86 9.01 -8.52 0.62
N SER A 87 9.77 -8.84 1.64
CA SER A 87 9.80 -7.97 2.81
C SER A 87 11.21 -7.66 3.31
N SER A 88 12.20 -7.79 2.46
CA SER A 88 13.55 -7.41 2.88
C SER A 88 13.59 -5.90 3.09
N GLU A 89 14.48 -5.48 3.95
CA GLU A 89 14.59 -4.08 4.28
C GLU A 89 14.86 -3.24 3.04
N GLU A 90 15.68 -3.77 2.14
CA GLU A 90 16.00 -3.05 0.92
C GLU A 90 14.79 -2.84 0.03
N VAL A 91 13.96 -3.86 -0.09
CA VAL A 91 12.77 -3.76 -0.91
C VAL A 91 11.80 -2.75 -0.30
N VAL A 92 11.61 -2.82 1.01
CA VAL A 92 10.70 -1.89 1.68
C VAL A 92 11.17 -0.46 1.49
N GLU A 93 12.47 -0.22 1.71
CA GLU A 93 13.00 1.12 1.57
C GLU A 93 12.88 1.64 0.14
N THR A 94 13.10 0.76 -0.82
CA THR A 94 12.97 1.14 -2.21
C THR A 94 11.54 1.56 -2.52
N CYS A 95 10.58 0.81 -2.04
CA CYS A 95 9.17 1.14 -2.27
C CYS A 95 8.82 2.48 -1.66
N ILE A 96 9.24 2.70 -0.43
CA ILE A 96 8.92 3.95 0.24
C ILE A 96 9.57 5.13 -0.47
N SER A 97 10.81 4.96 -0.89
CA SER A 97 11.50 6.04 -1.59
C SER A 97 10.86 6.34 -2.94
N LYS A 98 10.16 5.36 -3.51
CA LYS A 98 9.46 5.55 -4.77
C LYS A 98 8.04 6.05 -4.58
N GLY A 99 7.64 6.31 -3.36
CA GLY A 99 6.36 6.96 -3.12
C GLY A 99 5.28 6.11 -2.49
N ALA A 100 5.61 4.88 -2.09
CA ALA A 100 4.61 4.05 -1.41
C ALA A 100 4.25 4.68 -0.07
N SER A 101 2.97 4.64 0.26
CA SER A 101 2.48 5.24 1.49
C SER A 101 2.54 4.28 2.67
N PHE A 102 2.47 3.00 2.41
CA PHE A 102 2.47 1.99 3.45
C PHE A 102 2.91 0.67 2.84
N TYR A 103 3.57 -0.15 3.62
CA TYR A 103 4.02 -1.46 3.16
C TYR A 103 3.48 -2.50 4.13
N ALA A 104 2.76 -3.47 3.60
CA ALA A 104 2.22 -4.56 4.39
C ALA A 104 2.85 -5.86 3.89
N ALA A 105 3.56 -6.54 4.76
CA ALA A 105 4.22 -7.77 4.40
C ALA A 105 3.28 -8.95 4.60
N LYS A 106 3.23 -9.83 3.62
CA LYS A 106 2.48 -11.07 3.78
C LYS A 106 3.30 -12.02 4.63
N PRO A 107 2.66 -12.89 5.41
CA PRO A 107 1.21 -13.07 5.48
C PRO A 107 0.57 -12.00 6.34
N CYS A 108 -0.50 -11.45 5.84
CA CYS A 108 -1.27 -10.44 6.54
C CYS A 108 -2.68 -10.59 6.01
N PRO A 109 -3.65 -10.94 6.85
CA PRO A 109 -5.00 -11.14 6.35
C PRO A 109 -5.53 -9.86 5.71
N PRO A 110 -6.29 -9.98 4.64
CA PRO A 110 -6.82 -8.78 3.99
C PRO A 110 -7.62 -7.90 4.94
N GLU A 111 -8.32 -8.48 5.89
CA GLU A 111 -9.08 -7.68 6.86
C GLU A 111 -8.16 -6.82 7.70
N THR A 112 -7.01 -7.36 8.07
CA THR A 112 -6.04 -6.58 8.84
C THR A 112 -5.50 -5.44 7.99
N LEU A 113 -5.23 -5.71 6.72
CA LEU A 113 -4.77 -4.68 5.82
C LEU A 113 -5.78 -3.55 5.73
N VAL A 114 -7.06 -3.89 5.57
CA VAL A 114 -8.11 -2.90 5.48
C VAL A 114 -8.14 -2.05 6.75
N ASN A 115 -8.06 -2.69 7.90
CA ASN A 115 -8.09 -1.96 9.17
C ASN A 115 -6.93 -1.00 9.30
N ARG A 116 -5.75 -1.41 8.85
CA ARG A 116 -4.58 -0.52 8.91
C ARG A 116 -4.76 0.68 8.00
N VAL A 117 -5.30 0.46 6.81
CA VAL A 117 -5.51 1.56 5.87
C VAL A 117 -6.52 2.54 6.46
N ILE A 118 -7.58 2.04 7.05
CA ILE A 118 -8.58 2.90 7.66
C ILE A 118 -7.97 3.70 8.80
N ASP A 119 -7.23 3.01 9.67
CA ASP A 119 -6.64 3.69 10.83
C ASP A 119 -5.65 4.76 10.41
N LEU A 120 -4.82 4.46 9.42
CA LEU A 120 -3.76 5.37 9.05
C LEU A 120 -4.22 6.52 8.19
N PHE A 121 -5.20 6.29 7.34
CA PHE A 121 -5.54 7.27 6.33
C PHE A 121 -6.94 7.84 6.41
N LEU A 122 -7.85 7.17 7.08
CA LEU A 122 -9.24 7.63 7.14
C LEU A 122 -9.69 8.11 8.51
N ASN A 123 -9.16 7.49 9.56
CA ASN A 123 -9.61 7.85 10.92
C ASN A 123 -8.76 8.90 11.61
N GLY A 124 -7.64 9.26 11.00
CA GLY A 124 -6.79 10.26 11.62
C GLY A 124 -6.14 9.80 12.91
N ASN A 125 -5.95 8.51 13.09
CA ASN A 125 -5.41 7.96 14.32
C ASN A 125 -3.93 7.68 14.26
N ARG A 126 -3.24 8.30 13.33
CA ARG A 126 -1.82 7.99 13.14
C ARG A 126 -0.98 8.21 14.37
N GLU A 127 -1.32 9.21 15.14
CA GLU A 127 -0.53 9.51 16.32
C GLU A 127 -0.71 8.51 17.43
N LYS A 128 -1.76 7.72 17.36
CA LYS A 128 -2.05 6.75 18.39
C LYS A 128 -1.40 5.42 18.17
N LEU A 129 -0.72 5.26 17.05
CA LEU A 129 -0.07 4.00 16.75
C LEU A 129 1.26 3.93 17.45
N PRO A 130 1.69 2.73 17.83
CA PRO A 130 3.03 2.56 18.37
C PRO A 130 4.05 2.99 17.32
N ASP A 131 5.21 3.42 17.76
CA ASP A 131 6.23 3.87 16.83
C ASP A 131 6.55 2.84 15.78
N ASN A 132 6.57 1.57 16.15
CA ASN A 132 6.89 0.52 15.19
C ASN A 132 5.74 0.22 14.24
N MET A 133 4.64 0.94 14.36
CA MET A 133 3.49 0.75 13.47
C MET A 133 3.16 2.04 12.75
N ARG A 134 4.05 2.99 12.77
CA ARG A 134 3.77 4.28 12.16
C ARG A 134 4.05 4.26 10.68
N ALA A 135 3.14 4.82 9.90
CA ALA A 135 3.32 4.86 8.46
C ALA A 135 4.50 5.75 8.10
N ALA A 136 4.99 5.58 6.88
CA ALA A 136 6.07 6.41 6.40
C ALA A 136 5.68 7.86 6.51
N LYS A 137 6.57 8.64 7.03
CA LYS A 137 6.29 10.06 7.18
C LYS A 137 6.70 10.79 5.94
N THR A 138 6.04 11.87 5.72
CA THR A 138 6.40 12.69 4.57
C THR A 138 6.95 14.03 5.01
N THR A 139 7.01 14.27 6.29
CA THR A 139 7.37 15.59 6.76
C THR A 139 8.81 15.92 6.50
N SER A 140 9.70 15.00 6.74
CA SER A 140 11.07 15.33 6.55
C SER A 140 11.78 14.15 5.95
N LEU A 141 12.81 14.44 5.23
CA LEU A 141 13.57 13.41 4.57
C LEU A 141 14.30 12.54 5.56
N ASP A 142 14.83 13.14 6.57
CA ASP A 142 15.56 12.38 7.54
C ASP A 142 14.68 11.42 8.28
N GLU A 143 13.51 11.87 8.61
CA GLU A 143 12.61 11.05 9.36
C GLU A 143 11.98 9.99 8.53
N ARG A 144 11.92 10.23 7.23
CA ARG A 144 11.23 9.33 6.38
C ARG A 144 11.71 7.90 6.50
N ILE A 145 12.99 7.73 6.53
CA ILE A 145 13.55 6.39 6.59
C ILE A 145 13.28 5.73 7.92
N SER A 146 13.44 6.45 8.99
CA SER A 146 13.25 5.88 10.29
C SER A 146 11.78 5.64 10.61
N LYS A 147 10.90 6.19 9.79
CA LYS A 147 9.48 6.03 10.05
C LYS A 147 8.82 4.98 9.22
N ILE A 148 9.59 4.25 8.47
CA ILE A 148 9.04 3.16 7.71
C ILE A 148 8.64 2.07 8.66
N PHE A 149 7.44 1.54 8.49
CA PHE A 149 7.14 0.37 9.23
C PHE A 149 6.39 -0.63 8.39
N ILE A 150 6.52 -1.85 8.78
CA ILE A 150 5.99 -2.98 8.09
C ILE A 150 4.92 -3.57 8.98
N SER A 151 3.80 -3.81 8.38
CA SER A 151 2.68 -4.34 9.11
C SER A 151 2.92 -5.74 9.55
N VAL A 152 2.00 -6.24 10.36
CA VAL A 152 2.00 -7.53 10.89
C VAL A 152 2.84 -8.58 10.26
N GLY A 153 3.30 -9.50 10.97
CA GLY A 153 4.09 -10.59 10.48
C GLY A 153 5.58 -10.34 10.54
N ILE A 154 5.96 -9.10 10.77
CA ILE A 154 7.36 -8.76 10.88
C ILE A 154 7.75 -8.74 12.33
N PRO A 155 8.71 -9.55 12.74
CA PRO A 155 9.13 -9.57 14.13
C PRO A 155 9.67 -8.24 14.58
N PRO A 156 9.39 -7.85 15.78
CA PRO A 156 9.84 -6.56 16.28
C PRO A 156 11.34 -6.35 16.24
N HIS A 157 12.09 -7.42 16.35
CA HIS A 157 13.53 -7.23 16.38
C HIS A 157 14.08 -6.65 15.09
N ILE A 158 13.28 -6.73 14.03
CA ILE A 158 13.76 -6.14 12.83
C ILE A 158 13.93 -4.67 12.98
N LYS A 159 13.29 -4.18 13.88
CA LYS A 159 13.43 -2.88 14.10
C LYS A 159 14.53 -2.49 14.53
N GLY A 160 14.96 -3.37 14.55
CA GLY A 160 15.88 -2.95 14.80
C GLY A 160 15.94 -1.71 14.40
N TYR A 161 15.48 -1.73 13.92
CA TYR A 161 15.29 -0.80 13.62
C TYR A 161 15.03 -0.05 14.40
N GLY A 162 15.19 -0.21 14.45
CA GLY A 162 15.00 0.37 15.13
C GLY A 162 15.21 1.03 15.46
N TYR A 163 15.27 0.89 15.33
CA TYR A 163 15.13 1.40 15.57
C TYR A 163 15.21 1.79 16.04
#